data_446fbd77d22fe8a9d8ae01ede3c44ddd
#
_entry.id   446fbd77d22fe8a9d8ae01ede3c44ddd
#
_cell.length_a   1.000
_cell.length_b   1.000
_cell.length_c   1.000
_cell.angle_alpha   90.00
_cell.angle_beta   90.00
_cell.angle_gamma   90.00
#
_symmetry.space_group_name_H-M   'P 1'
#
loop_
_entity.id
_entity.type
_entity.pdbx_description
1 polymer ?
#
loop_
_entity_poly.entity_id
_entity_poly.type
_entity_poly.pdbx_seq_one_letter_code
_entity_poly.pdbx_strand_id
1 'polypeptide(L)'
;MKYLICFFFLYAFTLSAQEHSQDTTEIIFYGKDSFRLEGTLIPDSLKENRYDRLPASFKGKVREPVWNLSKSSSGLSIRFLTNSPIISVKWEVLNDFKMNHMSETGIKGVDLYFRNNDGWQYLSTGRPQGFVNEATLLENMNAEEREYKIYLPLYDGIKNIEIGIDAESYIRQPETDYGKPVIFYGTSITQGGCASRPGMAHTNIISRKLDVNVLNFGFSGNGRMDESIAEVLSETDAACYVIESMHNMISPQNVTERTIPFINTLREKHPDTPILLVDITKASFSVLDHKVSEYSRDMSDALKVEYKKMMDMGYKNLFYVEALTALGDDQEGTVDGVHFNDLGFMRYADFLIETFKELDLIKQDE
;
A
#
# COMPACT_ATOMS: atom_id res chain seq x y z
N MET A 1 7.22 33.30 87.85
CA MET A 1 7.64 32.17 86.92
C MET A 1 6.41 31.34 86.61
N LYS A 2 5.90 31.53 85.41
CA LYS A 2 4.74 30.72 84.92
C LYS A 2 5.26 29.83 83.86
N TYR A 3 5.13 28.49 84.01
CA TYR A 3 5.52 27.50 83.05
C TYR A 3 4.35 27.31 82.12
N LEU A 4 4.57 27.49 80.73
CA LEU A 4 3.64 27.20 79.69
C LEU A 4 3.93 25.80 79.18
N ILE A 5 3.01 24.86 79.37
CA ILE A 5 3.14 23.49 78.89
C ILE A 5 2.44 23.47 77.50
N CYS A 6 3.24 23.31 76.42
CA CYS A 6 2.73 23.05 75.04
C CYS A 6 2.46 21.57 74.88
N PHE A 7 1.18 21.18 74.66
CA PHE A 7 0.78 19.86 74.21
C PHE A 7 0.94 19.78 72.70
N PHE A 8 1.87 18.96 72.23
CA PHE A 8 1.93 18.54 70.82
C PHE A 8 0.99 17.37 70.56
N PHE A 9 -0.10 17.62 69.79
CA PHE A 9 -0.91 16.54 69.25
C PHE A 9 -0.22 15.98 68.00
N LEU A 10 0.33 14.78 68.05
CA LEU A 10 0.74 13.99 66.86
C LEU A 10 -0.50 13.43 66.17
N TYR A 11 -0.86 14.01 65.03
CA TYR A 11 -1.82 13.38 64.10
C TYR A 11 -1.04 12.33 63.31
N ALA A 12 -1.26 11.03 63.57
CA ALA A 12 -0.78 9.96 62.74
C ALA A 12 -1.71 9.89 61.49
N PHE A 13 -1.23 10.38 60.36
CA PHE A 13 -1.85 10.13 59.07
C PHE A 13 -1.49 8.70 58.66
N THR A 14 -2.47 7.77 58.75
CA THR A 14 -2.36 6.45 58.08
C THR A 14 -2.57 6.69 56.58
N LEU A 15 -1.51 6.73 55.80
CA LEU A 15 -1.59 6.58 54.35
C LEU A 15 -2.02 5.13 54.07
N SER A 16 -3.29 4.95 53.72
CA SER A 16 -3.76 3.76 53.07
C SER A 16 -3.16 3.75 51.67
N ALA A 17 -2.11 2.98 51.42
CA ALA A 17 -1.64 2.67 50.10
C ALA A 17 -2.72 1.78 49.46
N GLN A 18 -3.51 2.37 48.59
CA GLN A 18 -4.36 1.64 47.68
C GLN A 18 -3.40 1.01 46.67
N GLU A 19 -3.09 -0.30 46.86
CA GLU A 19 -2.47 -1.10 45.81
C GLU A 19 -3.41 -1.04 44.60
N HIS A 20 -3.06 -0.20 43.61
CA HIS A 20 -3.57 -0.40 42.28
C HIS A 20 -2.96 -1.72 41.81
N SER A 21 -3.74 -2.81 41.89
CA SER A 21 -3.46 -3.97 41.08
C SER A 21 -3.44 -3.48 39.62
N GLN A 22 -2.26 -3.38 39.04
CA GLN A 22 -2.15 -3.34 37.59
C GLN A 22 -2.75 -4.68 37.13
N ASP A 23 -4.02 -4.65 36.75
CA ASP A 23 -4.62 -5.70 35.92
C ASP A 23 -3.79 -5.75 34.65
N THR A 24 -2.76 -6.58 34.64
CA THR A 24 -1.95 -6.82 33.43
C THR A 24 -2.84 -7.64 32.52
N THR A 25 -3.50 -6.95 31.57
CA THR A 25 -4.24 -7.59 30.49
C THR A 25 -3.33 -8.62 29.81
N GLU A 26 -3.68 -9.89 29.87
CA GLU A 26 -2.96 -10.94 29.16
C GLU A 26 -3.23 -10.82 27.67
N ILE A 27 -2.17 -10.71 26.86
CA ILE A 27 -2.26 -10.58 25.40
C ILE A 27 -1.93 -11.92 24.74
N ILE A 28 -2.86 -12.44 23.95
CA ILE A 28 -2.67 -13.64 23.14
C ILE A 28 -2.47 -13.22 21.68
N PHE A 29 -1.41 -13.77 21.04
CA PHE A 29 -1.06 -13.49 19.66
C PHE A 29 -1.59 -14.56 18.72
N TYR A 30 -2.26 -14.13 17.65
CA TYR A 30 -2.92 -14.96 16.65
C TYR A 30 -2.27 -14.76 15.28
N GLY A 31 -1.93 -15.85 14.62
CA GLY A 31 -1.27 -15.87 13.31
C GLY A 31 -2.24 -15.91 12.12
N LYS A 32 -1.71 -16.35 11.01
CA LYS A 32 -2.28 -16.29 9.65
C LYS A 32 -3.70 -16.81 9.48
N ASP A 33 -4.17 -17.72 10.33
CA ASP A 33 -5.49 -18.35 10.21
C ASP A 33 -6.61 -17.49 10.83
N SER A 34 -6.24 -16.41 11.55
CA SER A 34 -7.17 -15.53 12.26
C SER A 34 -7.52 -14.26 11.47
N PHE A 35 -6.86 -14.00 10.36
CA PHE A 35 -7.07 -12.84 9.50
C PHE A 35 -7.04 -13.20 8.02
N ARG A 36 -7.74 -12.41 7.21
CA ARG A 36 -7.71 -12.51 5.75
C ARG A 36 -6.55 -11.68 5.19
N LEU A 37 -5.76 -12.26 4.29
CA LEU A 37 -4.77 -11.51 3.49
C LEU A 37 -5.47 -10.93 2.26
N GLU A 38 -5.27 -9.64 2.02
CA GLU A 38 -5.78 -8.88 0.87
C GLU A 38 -4.62 -8.28 0.05
N GLY A 39 -4.90 -7.79 -1.15
CA GLY A 39 -3.89 -7.27 -2.07
C GLY A 39 -3.19 -8.34 -2.89
N THR A 40 -3.65 -9.58 -2.81
CA THR A 40 -3.18 -10.72 -3.64
C THR A 40 -4.31 -11.71 -3.89
N LEU A 41 -4.29 -12.34 -5.06
CA LEU A 41 -5.14 -13.50 -5.38
C LEU A 41 -4.30 -14.77 -5.65
N ILE A 42 -2.97 -14.66 -5.53
CA ILE A 42 -2.06 -15.78 -5.71
C ILE A 42 -2.13 -16.66 -4.45
N PRO A 43 -2.51 -17.94 -4.56
CA PRO A 43 -2.55 -18.87 -3.43
C PRO A 43 -1.20 -18.96 -2.71
N ASP A 44 -1.23 -19.11 -1.38
CA ASP A 44 -0.01 -19.23 -0.56
C ASP A 44 0.89 -20.38 -1.02
N SER A 45 0.29 -21.50 -1.47
CA SER A 45 0.99 -22.69 -1.98
C SER A 45 1.80 -22.45 -3.26
N LEU A 46 1.52 -21.37 -3.98
CA LEU A 46 2.22 -20.99 -5.22
C LEU A 46 3.31 -19.93 -4.99
N LYS A 47 3.54 -19.48 -3.75
CA LYS A 47 4.54 -18.46 -3.40
C LYS A 47 5.67 -19.06 -2.56
N GLU A 48 6.85 -18.45 -2.56
CA GLU A 48 7.94 -18.84 -1.64
C GLU A 48 7.64 -18.40 -0.21
N ASN A 49 7.01 -17.22 -0.04
CA ASN A 49 6.48 -16.73 1.22
C ASN A 49 5.05 -16.19 0.98
N ARG A 50 4.15 -16.38 1.96
CA ARG A 50 2.76 -15.91 1.93
C ARG A 50 2.63 -14.45 1.49
N TYR A 51 3.56 -13.61 1.91
CA TYR A 51 3.54 -12.16 1.71
C TYR A 51 4.33 -11.69 0.47
N ASP A 52 4.75 -12.61 -0.38
CA ASP A 52 5.34 -12.30 -1.69
C ASP A 52 4.26 -11.86 -2.69
N ARG A 53 4.65 -11.00 -3.66
CA ARG A 53 3.74 -10.47 -4.68
C ARG A 53 3.76 -11.24 -6.00
N LEU A 54 4.74 -12.14 -6.19
CA LEU A 54 4.84 -13.00 -7.39
C LEU A 54 4.79 -14.49 -7.02
N PRO A 55 4.27 -15.33 -7.92
CA PRO A 55 4.32 -16.79 -7.75
C PRO A 55 5.76 -17.29 -7.88
N ALA A 56 6.11 -18.35 -7.14
CA ALA A 56 7.44 -18.97 -7.15
C ALA A 56 7.86 -19.46 -8.55
N SER A 57 6.90 -19.83 -9.40
CA SER A 57 7.14 -20.26 -10.78
C SER A 57 7.73 -19.20 -11.71
N PHE A 58 7.72 -17.92 -11.29
CA PHE A 58 8.31 -16.81 -12.03
C PHE A 58 9.76 -16.49 -11.63
N LYS A 59 10.31 -17.20 -10.63
CA LYS A 59 11.74 -17.13 -10.31
C LYS A 59 12.57 -17.53 -11.53
N GLY A 60 13.48 -16.64 -11.94
CA GLY A 60 14.28 -16.83 -13.15
C GLY A 60 13.59 -16.55 -14.48
N LYS A 61 12.27 -16.33 -14.51
CA LYS A 61 11.53 -15.86 -15.70
C LYS A 61 11.48 -14.34 -15.76
N VAL A 62 11.26 -13.68 -14.61
CA VAL A 62 11.35 -12.24 -14.50
C VAL A 62 12.81 -11.83 -14.25
N ARG A 63 13.16 -10.56 -14.55
CA ARG A 63 14.49 -10.03 -14.23
C ARG A 63 14.75 -10.12 -12.73
N GLU A 64 15.99 -10.43 -12.34
CA GLU A 64 16.39 -10.59 -10.94
C GLU A 64 16.00 -9.40 -10.04
N PRO A 65 16.18 -8.12 -10.43
CA PRO A 65 15.71 -7.00 -9.61
C PRO A 65 14.19 -7.00 -9.39
N VAL A 66 13.39 -7.40 -10.38
CA VAL A 66 11.93 -7.53 -10.25
C VAL A 66 11.58 -8.64 -9.27
N TRP A 67 12.26 -9.79 -9.37
CA TRP A 67 12.10 -10.89 -8.42
C TRP A 67 12.40 -10.47 -6.98
N ASN A 68 13.52 -9.79 -6.76
CA ASN A 68 13.91 -9.32 -5.44
C ASN A 68 12.91 -8.28 -4.88
N LEU A 69 12.45 -7.34 -5.72
CA LEU A 69 11.42 -6.36 -5.33
C LEU A 69 10.06 -6.99 -5.06
N SER A 70 9.74 -8.13 -5.67
CA SER A 70 8.48 -8.84 -5.42
C SER A 70 8.36 -9.38 -4.00
N LYS A 71 9.47 -9.45 -3.25
CA LYS A 71 9.51 -9.85 -1.84
C LYS A 71 9.03 -8.75 -0.89
N SER A 72 8.98 -7.49 -1.33
CA SER A 72 8.32 -6.41 -0.57
C SER A 72 6.82 -6.64 -0.52
N SER A 73 6.20 -6.37 0.64
CA SER A 73 4.78 -6.63 0.88
C SER A 73 3.86 -5.45 0.47
N SER A 74 4.33 -4.60 -0.45
CA SER A 74 3.60 -3.43 -0.92
C SER A 74 2.21 -3.77 -1.46
N GLY A 75 1.18 -3.02 -1.04
CA GLY A 75 -0.20 -3.23 -1.43
C GLY A 75 -0.90 -4.35 -0.67
N LEU A 76 -0.17 -5.18 0.07
CA LEU A 76 -0.77 -6.22 0.90
C LEU A 76 -1.33 -5.62 2.20
N SER A 77 -2.42 -6.18 2.68
CA SER A 77 -2.99 -5.89 3.99
C SER A 77 -3.58 -7.13 4.61
N ILE A 78 -3.74 -7.13 5.93
CA ILE A 78 -4.50 -8.15 6.67
C ILE A 78 -5.75 -7.52 7.24
N ARG A 79 -6.85 -8.27 7.23
CA ARG A 79 -8.17 -7.82 7.66
C ARG A 79 -8.78 -8.80 8.65
N PHE A 80 -9.35 -8.30 9.74
CA PHE A 80 -9.89 -9.10 10.84
C PHE A 80 -11.00 -8.36 11.59
N LEU A 81 -11.81 -9.12 12.31
CA LEU A 81 -12.79 -8.61 13.28
C LEU A 81 -12.36 -9.04 14.67
N THR A 82 -12.53 -8.15 15.64
CA THR A 82 -12.32 -8.45 17.07
C THR A 82 -13.16 -7.52 17.93
N ASN A 83 -13.51 -8.00 19.13
CA ASN A 83 -14.12 -7.20 20.21
C ASN A 83 -13.10 -6.76 21.26
N SER A 84 -11.81 -6.94 21.01
CA SER A 84 -10.76 -6.66 21.97
C SER A 84 -10.67 -5.16 22.32
N PRO A 85 -10.50 -4.81 23.61
CA PRO A 85 -10.24 -3.44 24.04
C PRO A 85 -8.80 -2.98 23.76
N ILE A 86 -7.94 -3.89 23.28
CA ILE A 86 -6.54 -3.63 22.93
C ILE A 86 -6.17 -4.38 21.64
N ILE A 87 -5.37 -3.74 20.80
CA ILE A 87 -4.79 -4.34 19.61
C ILE A 87 -3.27 -4.13 19.63
N SER A 88 -2.53 -5.22 19.64
CA SER A 88 -1.09 -5.26 19.48
C SER A 88 -0.72 -5.99 18.18
N VAL A 89 0.50 -5.80 17.72
CA VAL A 89 1.02 -6.48 16.55
C VAL A 89 2.47 -6.90 16.77
N LYS A 90 2.81 -8.11 16.36
CA LYS A 90 4.19 -8.58 16.17
C LYS A 90 4.43 -8.79 14.70
N TRP A 91 5.55 -8.27 14.16
CA TRP A 91 5.93 -8.56 12.79
C TRP A 91 7.44 -8.70 12.62
N GLU A 92 7.82 -9.62 11.76
CA GLU A 92 9.20 -9.85 11.37
C GLU A 92 9.38 -9.44 9.91
N VAL A 93 10.33 -8.54 9.66
CA VAL A 93 10.67 -8.09 8.30
C VAL A 93 11.77 -8.95 7.70
N LEU A 94 11.88 -8.93 6.37
CA LEU A 94 12.81 -9.77 5.62
C LEU A 94 14.25 -9.23 5.67
N ASN A 95 14.46 -7.90 5.57
CA ASN A 95 15.76 -7.31 5.31
C ASN A 95 16.20 -6.20 6.29
N ASP A 96 15.32 -5.68 7.14
CA ASP A 96 15.53 -4.46 7.95
C ASP A 96 16.10 -3.29 7.11
N PHE A 97 15.47 -3.04 5.96
CA PHE A 97 15.95 -2.11 4.95
C PHE A 97 15.82 -0.65 5.38
N LYS A 98 16.75 0.21 4.95
CA LYS A 98 16.76 1.66 5.22
C LYS A 98 17.05 2.45 3.96
N MET A 99 16.41 3.62 3.84
CA MET A 99 16.61 4.57 2.73
C MET A 99 16.77 5.97 3.31
N ASN A 100 17.51 6.83 2.60
CA ASN A 100 17.79 8.20 3.08
C ASN A 100 16.68 9.21 2.75
N HIS A 101 15.70 8.85 1.93
CA HIS A 101 14.61 9.71 1.47
C HIS A 101 13.21 9.16 1.78
N MET A 102 13.13 8.02 2.47
CA MET A 102 11.88 7.42 2.90
C MET A 102 11.94 7.04 4.38
N SER A 103 10.85 7.32 5.12
CA SER A 103 10.76 6.99 6.54
C SER A 103 10.77 5.47 6.77
N GLU A 104 11.37 5.02 7.87
CA GLU A 104 11.34 3.59 8.24
C GLU A 104 9.92 3.08 8.46
N THR A 105 8.98 3.93 8.89
CA THR A 105 7.55 3.61 9.00
C THR A 105 6.92 3.25 7.66
N GLY A 106 7.30 3.92 6.56
CA GLY A 106 6.86 3.57 5.21
C GLY A 106 7.55 2.32 4.69
N ILE A 107 8.87 2.19 4.93
CA ILE A 107 9.67 1.07 4.43
C ILE A 107 9.23 -0.25 5.04
N LYS A 108 9.10 -0.34 6.39
CA LYS A 108 8.96 -1.58 7.16
C LYS A 108 7.97 -1.51 8.34
N GLY A 109 7.24 -0.40 8.49
CA GLY A 109 6.16 -0.26 9.47
C GLY A 109 4.84 -0.87 9.00
N VAL A 110 3.86 -0.86 9.88
CA VAL A 110 2.49 -1.34 9.63
C VAL A 110 1.47 -0.31 10.08
N ASP A 111 0.37 -0.16 9.36
CA ASP A 111 -0.67 0.84 9.63
C ASP A 111 -2.00 0.23 10.00
N LEU A 112 -2.55 0.59 11.17
CA LEU A 112 -3.87 0.17 11.61
C LEU A 112 -4.96 1.15 11.16
N TYR A 113 -6.00 0.58 10.56
CA TYR A 113 -7.26 1.24 10.21
C TYR A 113 -8.43 0.47 10.81
N PHE A 114 -9.55 1.15 11.08
CA PHE A 114 -10.81 0.48 11.41
C PHE A 114 -11.92 0.95 10.47
N ARG A 115 -12.95 0.12 10.32
CA ARG A 115 -14.12 0.44 9.51
C ARG A 115 -15.18 1.11 10.37
N ASN A 116 -15.64 2.28 9.95
CA ASN A 116 -16.79 2.98 10.52
C ASN A 116 -17.88 3.18 9.43
N ASN A 117 -18.92 3.94 9.74
CA ASN A 117 -20.01 4.20 8.81
C ASN A 117 -19.60 5.01 7.57
N ASP A 118 -18.51 5.78 7.66
CA ASP A 118 -17.99 6.63 6.58
C ASP A 118 -16.86 5.94 5.79
N GLY A 119 -16.50 4.69 6.13
CA GLY A 119 -15.45 3.91 5.50
C GLY A 119 -14.27 3.61 6.43
N TRP A 120 -13.05 3.56 5.88
CA TRP A 120 -11.84 3.20 6.62
C TRP A 120 -11.16 4.42 7.24
N GLN A 121 -11.02 4.43 8.55
CA GLN A 121 -10.36 5.48 9.31
C GLN A 121 -9.01 5.00 9.86
N TYR A 122 -7.96 5.82 9.67
CA TYR A 122 -6.64 5.60 10.25
C TYR A 122 -6.65 5.74 11.78
N LEU A 123 -5.91 4.87 12.47
CA LEU A 123 -5.77 4.88 13.91
C LEU A 123 -4.32 5.11 14.33
N SER A 124 -3.41 4.22 13.95
CA SER A 124 -2.02 4.30 14.38
C SER A 124 -1.06 3.54 13.47
N THR A 125 0.24 3.74 13.70
CA THR A 125 1.33 3.09 12.97
C THR A 125 2.24 2.33 13.94
N GLY A 126 2.46 1.04 13.67
CA GLY A 126 3.52 0.26 14.29
C GLY A 126 4.88 0.70 13.76
N ARG A 127 5.68 1.34 14.65
CA ARG A 127 7.00 1.86 14.30
C ARG A 127 8.05 0.76 14.42
N PRO A 128 8.76 0.43 13.33
CA PRO A 128 9.76 -0.63 13.34
C PRO A 128 10.99 -0.24 14.16
N GLN A 129 11.64 -1.22 14.78
CA GLN A 129 12.87 -1.05 15.55
C GLN A 129 14.01 -1.95 15.03
N GLY A 130 13.71 -2.92 14.16
CA GLY A 130 14.67 -3.85 13.59
C GLY A 130 13.98 -4.98 12.82
N PHE A 131 14.59 -6.17 12.80
CA PHE A 131 14.02 -7.34 12.12
C PHE A 131 12.73 -7.83 12.76
N VAL A 132 12.70 -7.89 14.10
CA VAL A 132 11.54 -8.34 14.90
C VAL A 132 10.99 -7.12 15.64
N ASN A 133 9.71 -6.92 15.51
CA ASN A 133 9.03 -5.73 16.00
C ASN A 133 7.77 -6.13 16.77
N GLU A 134 7.45 -5.36 17.80
CA GLU A 134 6.21 -5.46 18.58
C GLU A 134 5.73 -4.06 18.93
N ALA A 135 4.42 -3.83 18.81
CA ALA A 135 3.80 -2.56 19.18
C ALA A 135 2.35 -2.77 19.62
N THR A 136 1.94 -2.06 20.67
CA THR A 136 0.51 -1.83 20.93
C THR A 136 0.05 -0.71 20.00
N LEU A 137 -0.90 -1.04 19.13
CA LEU A 137 -1.43 -0.10 18.14
C LEU A 137 -2.59 0.73 18.69
N LEU A 138 -3.39 0.12 19.56
CA LEU A 138 -4.56 0.77 20.17
C LEU A 138 -4.89 0.09 21.48
N GLU A 139 -5.35 0.85 22.47
CA GLU A 139 -5.77 0.36 23.80
C GLU A 139 -6.88 1.23 24.38
N ASN A 140 -7.45 0.80 25.51
CA ASN A 140 -8.51 1.51 26.23
C ASN A 140 -9.81 1.65 25.40
N MET A 141 -10.12 0.68 24.56
CA MET A 141 -11.39 0.63 23.82
C MET A 141 -12.50 -0.05 24.63
N ASN A 142 -13.75 0.26 24.29
CA ASN A 142 -14.87 -0.58 24.70
C ASN A 142 -14.82 -1.93 23.97
N ALA A 143 -15.19 -3.00 24.67
CA ALA A 143 -15.23 -4.37 24.14
C ALA A 143 -16.43 -4.56 23.17
N GLU A 144 -16.33 -3.96 21.97
CA GLU A 144 -17.32 -4.04 20.89
C GLU A 144 -16.67 -4.60 19.64
N GLU A 145 -17.35 -5.47 18.91
CA GLU A 145 -16.83 -5.99 17.64
C GLU A 145 -16.64 -4.86 16.62
N ARG A 146 -15.45 -4.76 16.10
CA ARG A 146 -15.10 -3.84 15.01
C ARG A 146 -14.23 -4.55 13.98
N GLU A 147 -14.29 -4.04 12.78
CA GLU A 147 -13.49 -4.51 11.68
C GLU A 147 -12.24 -3.64 11.52
N TYR A 148 -11.08 -4.31 11.40
CA TYR A 148 -9.78 -3.69 11.30
C TYR A 148 -9.02 -4.14 10.05
N LYS A 149 -8.16 -3.26 9.55
CA LYS A 149 -7.22 -3.54 8.48
C LYS A 149 -5.82 -3.06 8.87
N ILE A 150 -4.81 -3.89 8.66
CA ILE A 150 -3.41 -3.50 8.82
C ILE A 150 -2.73 -3.59 7.46
N TYR A 151 -2.25 -2.44 6.94
CA TYR A 151 -1.40 -2.40 5.76
C TYR A 151 0.02 -2.81 6.09
N LEU A 152 0.64 -3.57 5.18
CA LEU A 152 1.97 -4.14 5.32
C LEU A 152 3.05 -3.24 4.68
N PRO A 153 4.35 -3.43 5.02
CA PRO A 153 5.47 -2.65 4.54
C PRO A 153 5.53 -2.46 3.03
N LEU A 154 5.97 -1.25 2.59
CA LEU A 154 6.05 -0.91 1.16
C LEU A 154 7.36 -1.33 0.51
N TYR A 155 8.48 -1.31 1.26
CA TYR A 155 9.82 -1.57 0.71
C TYR A 155 10.57 -2.71 1.39
N ASP A 156 9.97 -3.34 2.41
CA ASP A 156 10.47 -4.59 2.97
C ASP A 156 9.40 -5.69 2.87
N GLY A 157 9.81 -6.94 2.99
CA GLY A 157 8.93 -8.09 3.04
C GLY A 157 8.57 -8.45 4.49
N ILE A 158 7.41 -9.07 4.68
CA ILE A 158 7.00 -9.69 5.93
C ILE A 158 7.35 -11.18 5.89
N LYS A 159 8.04 -11.70 6.91
CA LYS A 159 8.22 -13.14 7.15
C LYS A 159 7.08 -13.71 7.97
N ASN A 160 6.71 -13.01 9.05
CA ASN A 160 5.61 -13.37 9.94
C ASN A 160 4.93 -12.12 10.49
N ILE A 161 3.62 -12.20 10.72
CA ILE A 161 2.83 -11.19 11.41
C ILE A 161 1.79 -11.87 12.27
N GLU A 162 1.61 -11.37 13.50
CA GLU A 162 0.65 -11.87 14.47
C GLU A 162 -0.09 -10.68 15.10
N ILE A 163 -1.37 -10.85 15.34
CA ILE A 163 -2.23 -9.86 16.00
C ILE A 163 -2.43 -10.27 17.44
N GLY A 164 -2.05 -9.39 18.37
CA GLY A 164 -2.24 -9.53 19.81
C GLY A 164 -3.56 -8.88 20.23
N ILE A 165 -4.36 -9.64 20.95
CA ILE A 165 -5.63 -9.19 21.55
C ILE A 165 -5.72 -9.64 23.00
N ASP A 166 -6.63 -9.06 23.75
CA ASP A 166 -6.98 -9.48 25.10
C ASP A 166 -7.39 -10.96 25.15
N ALA A 167 -6.94 -11.70 26.17
CA ALA A 167 -7.17 -13.14 26.31
C ALA A 167 -8.66 -13.53 26.39
N GLU A 168 -9.52 -12.63 26.87
CA GLU A 168 -10.96 -12.85 26.96
C GLU A 168 -11.72 -12.47 25.67
N SER A 169 -11.00 -11.93 24.67
CA SER A 169 -11.54 -11.48 23.40
C SER A 169 -11.38 -12.54 22.31
N TYR A 170 -12.09 -12.35 21.20
CA TYR A 170 -11.94 -13.19 20.01
C TYR A 170 -11.43 -12.40 18.81
N ILE A 171 -10.85 -13.13 17.85
CA ILE A 171 -10.47 -12.63 16.54
C ILE A 171 -10.98 -13.60 15.47
N ARG A 172 -11.51 -13.07 14.37
CA ARG A 172 -11.97 -13.88 13.23
C ARG A 172 -11.76 -13.17 11.90
N GLN A 173 -11.74 -13.93 10.82
CA GLN A 173 -11.71 -13.37 9.48
C GLN A 173 -13.07 -12.76 9.12
N PRO A 174 -13.10 -11.63 8.38
CA PRO A 174 -14.34 -11.10 7.82
C PRO A 174 -14.79 -11.94 6.62
N GLU A 175 -16.11 -12.00 6.43
CA GLU A 175 -16.71 -12.47 5.18
C GLU A 175 -16.74 -11.25 4.22
N THR A 176 -15.93 -11.29 3.16
CA THR A 176 -15.89 -10.20 2.16
C THR A 176 -15.63 -10.77 0.79
N ASP A 177 -16.46 -10.36 -0.15
CA ASP A 177 -16.21 -10.49 -1.58
C ASP A 177 -16.04 -9.07 -2.16
N TYR A 178 -14.87 -8.80 -2.75
CA TYR A 178 -14.61 -7.53 -3.42
C TYR A 178 -14.91 -7.57 -4.92
N GLY A 179 -15.38 -8.69 -5.45
CA GLY A 179 -15.47 -8.88 -6.88
C GLY A 179 -14.10 -8.88 -7.56
N LYS A 180 -14.03 -8.41 -8.81
CA LYS A 180 -12.78 -8.36 -9.57
C LYS A 180 -11.86 -7.26 -9.03
N PRO A 181 -10.54 -7.54 -8.86
CA PRO A 181 -9.59 -6.55 -8.36
C PRO A 181 -9.23 -5.50 -9.41
N VAL A 182 -8.73 -4.35 -8.95
CA VAL A 182 -7.99 -3.40 -9.77
C VAL A 182 -6.51 -3.72 -9.68
N ILE A 183 -5.84 -3.89 -10.80
CA ILE A 183 -4.42 -4.24 -10.86
C ILE A 183 -3.61 -3.01 -11.27
N PHE A 184 -2.68 -2.59 -10.41
CA PHE A 184 -1.70 -1.56 -10.69
C PHE A 184 -0.36 -2.19 -11.02
N TYR A 185 0.18 -1.86 -12.17
CA TYR A 185 1.55 -2.19 -12.55
C TYR A 185 2.35 -0.91 -12.81
N GLY A 186 3.53 -0.83 -12.20
CA GLY A 186 4.34 0.38 -12.40
C GLY A 186 5.67 0.40 -11.66
N THR A 187 6.02 1.58 -11.20
CA THR A 187 7.36 1.99 -10.77
C THR A 187 7.54 2.00 -9.25
N SER A 188 8.54 2.75 -8.74
CA SER A 188 8.68 3.11 -7.33
C SER A 188 7.46 3.86 -6.79
N ILE A 189 6.83 4.69 -7.62
CA ILE A 189 5.62 5.44 -7.26
C ILE A 189 4.48 4.47 -6.99
N THR A 190 4.24 3.52 -7.89
CA THR A 190 3.24 2.46 -7.71
C THR A 190 3.56 1.59 -6.49
N GLN A 191 4.84 1.26 -6.25
CA GLN A 191 5.26 0.54 -5.05
C GLN A 191 5.00 1.32 -3.75
N GLY A 192 4.91 2.65 -3.82
CA GLY A 192 4.65 3.52 -2.68
C GLY A 192 5.88 4.25 -2.12
N GLY A 193 6.93 4.40 -2.92
CA GLY A 193 8.13 5.18 -2.54
C GLY A 193 7.82 6.67 -2.55
N CYS A 194 8.02 7.22 -1.56
CA CYS A 194 8.35 7.79 -0.34
C CYS A 194 7.15 8.09 0.57
N ALA A 195 6.11 7.30 0.52
CA ALA A 195 5.00 7.42 1.48
C ALA A 195 5.54 7.31 2.91
N SER A 196 5.03 8.15 3.81
CA SER A 196 5.50 8.18 5.20
C SER A 196 5.15 6.90 5.98
N ARG A 197 4.13 6.17 5.55
CA ARG A 197 3.60 4.94 6.13
C ARG A 197 2.81 4.14 5.07
N PRO A 198 2.60 2.82 5.24
CA PRO A 198 2.01 1.98 4.20
C PRO A 198 0.66 2.44 3.66
N GLY A 199 -0.24 2.88 4.51
CA GLY A 199 -1.56 3.34 4.10
C GLY A 199 -1.57 4.62 3.25
N MET A 200 -0.44 5.32 3.10
CA MET A 200 -0.35 6.53 2.28
C MET A 200 0.05 6.28 0.82
N ALA A 201 0.46 5.07 0.44
CA ALA A 201 0.58 4.73 -0.97
C ALA A 201 -0.77 4.89 -1.71
N HIS A 202 -0.78 5.49 -2.91
CA HIS A 202 -2.03 5.79 -3.63
C HIS A 202 -2.89 4.56 -3.90
N THR A 203 -2.27 3.41 -4.16
CA THR A 203 -2.98 2.14 -4.33
C THR A 203 -3.77 1.74 -3.08
N ASN A 204 -3.20 1.96 -1.89
CA ASN A 204 -3.87 1.70 -0.62
C ASN A 204 -4.95 2.77 -0.30
N ILE A 205 -4.74 4.02 -0.72
CA ILE A 205 -5.75 5.09 -0.61
C ILE A 205 -6.96 4.77 -1.51
N ILE A 206 -6.71 4.39 -2.77
CA ILE A 206 -7.76 4.00 -3.73
C ILE A 206 -8.54 2.79 -3.21
N SER A 207 -7.84 1.75 -2.73
CA SER A 207 -8.48 0.57 -2.13
C SER A 207 -9.47 0.93 -1.03
N ARG A 208 -9.09 1.87 -0.14
CA ARG A 208 -9.97 2.31 0.96
C ARG A 208 -11.12 3.20 0.51
N LYS A 209 -10.85 4.15 -0.41
CA LYS A 209 -11.86 5.12 -0.86
C LYS A 209 -12.94 4.49 -1.74
N LEU A 210 -12.57 3.48 -2.52
CA LEU A 210 -13.49 2.77 -3.41
C LEU A 210 -14.00 1.45 -2.84
N ASP A 211 -13.46 1.00 -1.70
CA ASP A 211 -13.72 -0.30 -1.07
C ASP A 211 -13.52 -1.48 -2.04
N VAL A 212 -12.42 -1.45 -2.80
CA VAL A 212 -12.05 -2.47 -3.78
C VAL A 212 -10.74 -3.17 -3.42
N ASN A 213 -10.59 -4.42 -3.84
CA ASN A 213 -9.30 -5.10 -3.75
C ASN A 213 -8.35 -4.55 -4.81
N VAL A 214 -7.20 -4.02 -4.38
CA VAL A 214 -6.16 -3.50 -5.27
C VAL A 214 -4.93 -4.38 -5.18
N LEU A 215 -4.46 -4.89 -6.31
CA LEU A 215 -3.22 -5.64 -6.41
C LEU A 215 -2.10 -4.72 -6.89
N ASN A 216 -1.04 -4.58 -6.09
CA ASN A 216 0.08 -3.69 -6.37
C ASN A 216 1.27 -4.46 -6.95
N PHE A 217 1.55 -4.24 -8.23
CA PHE A 217 2.74 -4.73 -8.94
C PHE A 217 3.69 -3.58 -9.29
N GLY A 218 3.92 -2.67 -8.34
CA GLY A 218 4.96 -1.65 -8.43
C GLY A 218 6.34 -2.24 -8.16
N PHE A 219 7.32 -1.90 -9.03
CA PHE A 219 8.70 -2.38 -8.93
C PHE A 219 9.67 -1.20 -9.10
N SER A 220 10.22 -0.72 -8.00
CA SER A 220 11.09 0.46 -7.94
C SER A 220 12.24 0.40 -8.95
N GLY A 221 12.32 1.37 -9.88
CA GLY A 221 13.31 1.42 -10.97
C GLY A 221 13.12 0.33 -12.04
N ASN A 222 12.11 -0.55 -11.91
CA ASN A 222 11.99 -1.77 -12.70
C ASN A 222 10.61 -2.02 -13.33
N GLY A 223 9.66 -1.09 -13.21
CA GLY A 223 8.39 -1.13 -13.92
C GLY A 223 8.57 -0.77 -15.39
N ARG A 224 9.08 -1.68 -16.22
CA ARG A 224 9.57 -1.41 -17.58
C ARG A 224 8.79 -2.13 -18.68
N MET A 225 7.54 -2.48 -18.42
CA MET A 225 6.67 -3.24 -19.36
C MET A 225 7.35 -4.52 -19.86
N ASP A 226 7.95 -5.31 -18.95
CA ASP A 226 8.49 -6.62 -19.30
C ASP A 226 7.35 -7.62 -19.58
N GLU A 227 7.38 -8.33 -20.71
CA GLU A 227 6.33 -9.31 -21.09
C GLU A 227 6.09 -10.37 -20.02
N SER A 228 7.15 -10.86 -19.36
CA SER A 228 7.01 -11.81 -18.25
C SER A 228 6.16 -11.30 -17.08
N ILE A 229 6.07 -9.99 -16.89
CA ILE A 229 5.15 -9.41 -15.90
C ILE A 229 3.73 -9.33 -16.47
N ALA A 230 3.56 -8.99 -17.75
CA ALA A 230 2.23 -9.05 -18.37
C ALA A 230 1.63 -10.48 -18.29
N GLU A 231 2.46 -11.53 -18.41
CA GLU A 231 2.04 -12.92 -18.18
C GLU A 231 1.49 -13.12 -16.76
N VAL A 232 2.20 -12.61 -15.72
CA VAL A 232 1.72 -12.68 -14.31
C VAL A 232 0.39 -11.97 -14.15
N LEU A 233 0.28 -10.72 -14.66
CA LEU A 233 -0.94 -9.92 -14.53
C LEU A 233 -2.11 -10.59 -15.25
N SER A 234 -1.86 -11.21 -16.40
CA SER A 234 -2.87 -11.89 -17.20
C SER A 234 -3.44 -13.17 -16.57
N GLU A 235 -2.83 -13.70 -15.48
CA GLU A 235 -3.41 -14.81 -14.71
C GLU A 235 -4.63 -14.37 -13.87
N THR A 236 -4.89 -13.07 -13.74
CA THR A 236 -5.96 -12.53 -12.91
C THR A 236 -7.00 -11.80 -13.75
N ASP A 237 -8.27 -12.22 -13.64
CA ASP A 237 -9.40 -11.49 -14.21
C ASP A 237 -9.67 -10.22 -13.39
N ALA A 238 -9.24 -9.09 -13.91
CA ALA A 238 -9.31 -7.79 -13.26
C ALA A 238 -10.55 -6.98 -13.68
N ALA A 239 -10.99 -6.07 -12.80
CA ALA A 239 -11.92 -5.00 -13.16
C ALA A 239 -11.26 -3.99 -14.10
N CYS A 240 -9.99 -3.66 -13.84
CA CYS A 240 -9.19 -2.75 -14.64
C CYS A 240 -7.70 -3.02 -14.42
N TYR A 241 -6.88 -2.90 -15.48
CA TYR A 241 -5.43 -2.82 -15.40
C TYR A 241 -4.99 -1.35 -15.52
N VAL A 242 -4.21 -0.85 -14.55
CA VAL A 242 -3.64 0.50 -14.54
C VAL A 242 -2.13 0.39 -14.73
N ILE A 243 -1.61 0.96 -15.81
CA ILE A 243 -0.21 0.83 -16.22
C ILE A 243 0.52 2.15 -16.04
N GLU A 244 1.38 2.24 -15.02
CA GLU A 244 2.09 3.46 -14.55
C GLU A 244 3.61 3.34 -14.73
N SER A 245 4.07 2.91 -15.91
CA SER A 245 5.47 2.52 -16.12
C SER A 245 6.40 3.65 -16.56
N MET A 246 5.87 4.81 -16.93
CA MET A 246 6.61 5.82 -17.70
C MET A 246 7.88 6.34 -17.03
N HIS A 247 7.92 6.48 -15.70
CA HIS A 247 9.11 6.90 -14.96
C HIS A 247 10.27 5.88 -14.99
N ASN A 248 10.03 4.62 -15.39
CA ASN A 248 11.07 3.59 -15.48
C ASN A 248 11.38 3.15 -16.92
N MET A 249 10.65 3.66 -17.90
CA MET A 249 11.00 3.46 -19.32
C MET A 249 12.24 4.30 -19.62
N ILE A 250 13.30 3.65 -20.09
CA ILE A 250 14.65 4.24 -20.21
C ILE A 250 14.72 5.28 -21.34
N SER A 251 13.90 5.08 -22.39
CA SER A 251 13.91 5.93 -23.59
C SER A 251 12.57 5.84 -24.34
N PRO A 252 12.25 6.80 -25.20
CA PRO A 252 11.11 6.74 -26.11
C PRO A 252 11.10 5.46 -26.96
N GLN A 253 12.26 4.97 -27.36
CA GLN A 253 12.38 3.69 -28.10
C GLN A 253 11.88 2.51 -27.26
N ASN A 254 12.23 2.44 -25.96
CA ASN A 254 11.71 1.38 -25.11
C ASN A 254 10.17 1.44 -24.95
N VAL A 255 9.59 2.63 -24.92
CA VAL A 255 8.12 2.80 -24.93
C VAL A 255 7.54 2.18 -26.20
N THR A 256 8.09 2.56 -27.36
CA THR A 256 7.66 2.04 -28.67
C THR A 256 7.80 0.50 -28.78
N GLU A 257 8.92 -0.06 -28.30
CA GLU A 257 9.20 -1.49 -28.44
C GLU A 257 8.35 -2.36 -27.48
N ARG A 258 7.93 -1.84 -26.31
CA ARG A 258 7.39 -2.66 -25.24
C ARG A 258 5.89 -2.48 -24.98
N THR A 259 5.33 -1.29 -25.29
CA THR A 259 3.94 -1.02 -24.93
C THR A 259 2.96 -1.97 -25.62
N ILE A 260 3.02 -2.11 -26.94
CA ILE A 260 2.09 -2.99 -27.68
C ILE A 260 2.26 -4.45 -27.29
N PRO A 261 3.47 -5.05 -27.23
CA PRO A 261 3.65 -6.44 -26.78
C PRO A 261 3.07 -6.68 -25.37
N PHE A 262 3.34 -5.77 -24.41
CA PHE A 262 2.81 -5.87 -23.06
C PHE A 262 1.28 -5.88 -23.04
N ILE A 263 0.63 -4.97 -23.77
CA ILE A 263 -0.82 -4.87 -23.85
C ILE A 263 -1.41 -6.09 -24.56
N ASN A 264 -0.76 -6.62 -25.60
CA ASN A 264 -1.20 -7.82 -26.31
C ASN A 264 -1.28 -9.02 -25.37
N THR A 265 -0.27 -9.24 -24.53
CA THR A 265 -0.25 -10.34 -23.55
C THR A 265 -1.46 -10.26 -22.61
N LEU A 266 -1.87 -9.07 -22.19
CA LEU A 266 -3.08 -8.90 -21.38
C LEU A 266 -4.35 -9.19 -22.21
N ARG A 267 -4.40 -8.70 -23.45
CA ARG A 267 -5.56 -8.86 -24.35
C ARG A 267 -5.81 -10.29 -24.78
N GLU A 268 -4.78 -11.11 -24.89
CA GLU A 268 -4.90 -12.55 -25.23
C GLU A 268 -5.83 -13.29 -24.26
N LYS A 269 -5.77 -12.98 -22.97
CA LYS A 269 -6.62 -13.62 -21.95
C LYS A 269 -7.83 -12.77 -21.56
N HIS A 270 -7.71 -11.45 -21.63
CA HIS A 270 -8.72 -10.48 -21.17
C HIS A 270 -9.04 -9.46 -22.27
N PRO A 271 -9.73 -9.87 -23.35
CA PRO A 271 -9.96 -9.03 -24.53
C PRO A 271 -10.76 -7.76 -24.23
N ASP A 272 -11.67 -7.82 -23.25
CA ASP A 272 -12.62 -6.74 -22.96
C ASP A 272 -12.33 -5.99 -21.66
N THR A 273 -11.38 -6.45 -20.82
CA THR A 273 -11.05 -5.77 -19.55
C THR A 273 -10.48 -4.37 -19.82
N PRO A 274 -10.97 -3.33 -19.15
CA PRO A 274 -10.40 -1.99 -19.26
C PRO A 274 -8.89 -1.96 -18.95
N ILE A 275 -8.12 -1.24 -19.78
CA ILE A 275 -6.71 -0.95 -19.55
C ILE A 275 -6.52 0.55 -19.61
N LEU A 276 -5.98 1.13 -18.53
CA LEU A 276 -5.65 2.55 -18.42
C LEU A 276 -4.12 2.71 -18.52
N LEU A 277 -3.65 3.38 -19.55
CA LEU A 277 -2.28 3.85 -19.67
C LEU A 277 -2.17 5.21 -19.00
N VAL A 278 -1.34 5.30 -17.96
CA VAL A 278 -1.10 6.56 -17.25
C VAL A 278 0.23 7.15 -17.71
N ASP A 279 0.21 8.39 -18.14
CA ASP A 279 1.38 9.11 -18.60
C ASP A 279 2.32 9.48 -17.46
N ILE A 280 3.51 9.98 -17.82
CA ILE A 280 4.50 10.46 -16.86
C ILE A 280 3.97 11.65 -16.07
N THR A 281 4.18 11.66 -14.75
CA THR A 281 3.95 12.85 -13.94
C THR A 281 5.11 13.83 -14.08
N LYS A 282 4.84 15.12 -13.85
CA LYS A 282 5.84 16.18 -13.97
C LYS A 282 6.86 16.11 -12.83
N ALA A 283 8.14 16.00 -13.15
CA ALA A 283 9.20 16.20 -12.16
C ALA A 283 9.30 17.67 -11.77
N SER A 284 9.38 17.99 -10.46
CA SER A 284 9.36 19.38 -9.97
C SER A 284 10.42 20.28 -10.59
N PHE A 285 11.65 19.75 -10.76
CA PHE A 285 12.78 20.49 -11.33
C PHE A 285 12.70 20.68 -12.85
N SER A 286 11.78 20.01 -13.55
CA SER A 286 11.59 20.16 -15.01
C SER A 286 11.15 21.59 -15.41
N VAL A 287 10.73 22.39 -14.46
CA VAL A 287 10.40 23.81 -14.68
C VAL A 287 11.61 24.61 -15.15
N LEU A 288 12.82 24.25 -14.70
CA LEU A 288 14.07 24.93 -15.06
C LEU A 288 15.05 24.02 -15.79
N ASP A 289 14.96 22.70 -15.59
CA ASP A 289 15.79 21.73 -16.30
C ASP A 289 15.16 21.36 -17.64
N HIS A 290 15.61 22.04 -18.70
CA HIS A 290 15.11 21.84 -20.06
C HIS A 290 15.34 20.42 -20.60
N LYS A 291 16.40 19.73 -20.17
CA LYS A 291 16.67 18.34 -20.60
C LYS A 291 15.65 17.38 -20.00
N VAL A 292 15.31 17.58 -18.72
CA VAL A 292 14.30 16.75 -18.07
C VAL A 292 12.91 17.05 -18.64
N SER A 293 12.61 18.32 -18.93
CA SER A 293 11.37 18.70 -19.59
C SER A 293 11.23 18.09 -20.99
N GLU A 294 12.32 18.12 -21.78
CA GLU A 294 12.39 17.52 -23.11
C GLU A 294 12.23 15.99 -23.05
N TYR A 295 12.99 15.34 -22.15
CA TYR A 295 12.86 13.90 -21.91
C TYR A 295 11.42 13.50 -21.55
N SER A 296 10.77 14.21 -20.61
CA SER A 296 9.40 13.90 -20.19
C SER A 296 8.42 14.04 -21.35
N ARG A 297 8.57 15.08 -22.17
CA ARG A 297 7.76 15.29 -23.37
C ARG A 297 7.97 14.16 -24.39
N ASP A 298 9.22 13.80 -24.69
CA ASP A 298 9.53 12.77 -25.68
C ASP A 298 9.00 11.39 -25.23
N MET A 299 9.04 11.11 -23.93
CA MET A 299 8.43 9.91 -23.35
C MET A 299 6.92 9.90 -23.48
N SER A 300 6.25 11.03 -23.15
CA SER A 300 4.81 11.22 -23.28
C SER A 300 4.35 11.08 -24.74
N ASP A 301 5.06 11.73 -25.67
CA ASP A 301 4.76 11.67 -27.10
C ASP A 301 4.89 10.23 -27.64
N ALA A 302 5.91 9.50 -27.21
CA ALA A 302 6.06 8.08 -27.57
C ALA A 302 4.86 7.24 -27.09
N LEU A 303 4.41 7.40 -25.84
CA LEU A 303 3.25 6.68 -25.34
C LEU A 303 1.96 7.03 -26.08
N LYS A 304 1.74 8.33 -26.38
CA LYS A 304 0.59 8.81 -27.17
C LYS A 304 0.58 8.19 -28.57
N VAL A 305 1.75 8.08 -29.21
CA VAL A 305 1.88 7.45 -30.53
C VAL A 305 1.49 5.98 -30.48
N GLU A 306 1.99 5.23 -29.47
CA GLU A 306 1.66 3.81 -29.32
C GLU A 306 0.17 3.62 -28.99
N TYR A 307 -0.39 4.45 -28.10
CA TYR A 307 -1.82 4.45 -27.82
C TYR A 307 -2.65 4.66 -29.09
N LYS A 308 -2.31 5.69 -29.89
CA LYS A 308 -3.01 5.97 -31.15
C LYS A 308 -2.93 4.82 -32.15
N LYS A 309 -1.75 4.20 -32.31
CA LYS A 309 -1.59 3.01 -33.15
C LYS A 309 -2.53 1.88 -32.72
N MET A 310 -2.64 1.60 -31.42
CA MET A 310 -3.54 0.57 -30.92
C MET A 310 -5.02 0.91 -31.18
N MET A 311 -5.40 2.19 -31.02
CA MET A 311 -6.75 2.64 -31.37
C MET A 311 -7.04 2.48 -32.87
N ASP A 312 -6.09 2.85 -33.75
CA ASP A 312 -6.19 2.69 -35.19
C ASP A 312 -6.24 1.18 -35.60
N MET A 313 -5.63 0.30 -34.81
CA MET A 313 -5.72 -1.18 -34.97
C MET A 313 -7.04 -1.76 -34.43
N GLY A 314 -7.91 -0.94 -33.81
CA GLY A 314 -9.23 -1.35 -33.35
C GLY A 314 -9.26 -1.92 -31.92
N TYR A 315 -8.24 -1.64 -31.08
CA TYR A 315 -8.27 -2.02 -29.65
C TYR A 315 -9.44 -1.34 -28.95
N LYS A 316 -10.17 -2.10 -28.15
CA LYS A 316 -11.32 -1.62 -27.37
C LYS A 316 -10.94 -1.53 -25.88
N ASN A 317 -11.70 -0.75 -25.13
CA ASN A 317 -11.53 -0.60 -23.68
C ASN A 317 -10.07 -0.29 -23.31
N LEU A 318 -9.35 0.45 -24.15
CA LEU A 318 -8.01 0.96 -23.90
C LEU A 318 -8.11 2.48 -23.74
N PHE A 319 -7.60 2.98 -22.65
CA PHE A 319 -7.69 4.38 -22.24
C PHE A 319 -6.30 4.95 -21.99
N TYR A 320 -6.17 6.25 -22.14
CA TYR A 320 -4.96 7.01 -21.88
C TYR A 320 -5.31 8.25 -21.07
N VAL A 321 -4.53 8.56 -20.04
CA VAL A 321 -4.69 9.78 -19.25
C VAL A 321 -3.36 10.51 -19.08
N GLU A 322 -3.38 11.83 -19.30
CA GLU A 322 -2.25 12.72 -19.02
C GLU A 322 -2.15 12.98 -17.52
N ALA A 323 -0.98 12.76 -16.92
CA ALA A 323 -0.77 12.90 -15.49
C ALA A 323 0.12 14.10 -15.09
N LEU A 324 0.39 15.03 -16.01
CA LEU A 324 1.29 16.15 -15.77
C LEU A 324 0.86 17.08 -14.63
N THR A 325 -0.44 17.21 -14.37
CA THR A 325 -1.00 18.07 -13.32
C THR A 325 -1.53 17.28 -12.11
N ALA A 326 -1.36 15.97 -12.11
CA ALA A 326 -1.93 15.06 -11.09
C ALA A 326 -1.44 15.35 -9.66
N LEU A 327 -0.29 16.02 -9.49
CA LEU A 327 0.27 16.38 -8.19
C LEU A 327 -0.06 17.82 -7.74
N GLY A 328 -0.78 18.60 -8.58
CA GLY A 328 -1.03 20.01 -8.38
C GLY A 328 0.08 20.90 -8.97
N ASP A 329 -0.15 22.22 -8.94
CA ASP A 329 0.71 23.21 -9.60
C ASP A 329 1.79 23.83 -8.71
N ASP A 330 1.73 23.57 -7.39
CA ASP A 330 2.62 24.13 -6.36
C ASP A 330 3.97 23.42 -6.24
N GLN A 331 4.15 22.29 -6.90
CA GLN A 331 5.35 21.44 -6.89
C GLN A 331 5.69 20.82 -5.51
N GLU A 332 4.76 20.87 -4.52
CA GLU A 332 4.97 20.38 -3.14
C GLU A 332 4.65 18.89 -2.96
N GLY A 333 4.22 18.20 -4.03
CA GLY A 333 3.77 16.80 -3.99
C GLY A 333 4.89 15.74 -3.94
N THR A 334 6.19 16.14 -3.87
CA THR A 334 7.32 15.20 -3.96
C THR A 334 8.34 15.40 -2.84
N VAL A 335 9.17 14.35 -2.60
CA VAL A 335 10.28 14.40 -1.63
C VAL A 335 11.59 14.85 -2.30
N ASP A 336 11.82 14.43 -3.54
CA ASP A 336 13.09 14.61 -4.26
C ASP A 336 12.89 15.18 -5.68
N GLY A 337 11.70 15.70 -5.97
CA GLY A 337 11.31 16.22 -7.26
C GLY A 337 10.65 15.18 -8.19
N VAL A 338 10.63 13.89 -7.79
CA VAL A 338 10.04 12.78 -8.56
C VAL A 338 9.14 11.90 -7.70
N HIS A 339 9.65 11.37 -6.58
CA HIS A 339 8.91 10.46 -5.70
C HIS A 339 7.94 11.22 -4.83
N PHE A 340 6.71 10.71 -4.73
CA PHE A 340 5.63 11.40 -4.03
C PHE A 340 5.83 11.39 -2.51
N ASN A 341 5.53 12.50 -1.87
CA ASN A 341 5.24 12.56 -0.44
C ASN A 341 3.74 12.26 -0.21
N ASP A 342 3.28 12.29 1.04
CA ASP A 342 1.89 11.98 1.37
C ASP A 342 0.87 12.90 0.67
N LEU A 343 1.22 14.19 0.48
CA LEU A 343 0.37 15.13 -0.26
C LEU A 343 0.25 14.72 -1.74
N GLY A 344 1.38 14.37 -2.36
CA GLY A 344 1.41 13.88 -3.73
C GLY A 344 0.60 12.60 -3.91
N PHE A 345 0.76 11.64 -3.00
CA PHE A 345 -0.02 10.40 -3.02
C PHE A 345 -1.52 10.62 -2.87
N MET A 346 -1.94 11.54 -1.99
CA MET A 346 -3.36 11.89 -1.84
C MET A 346 -3.93 12.52 -3.12
N ARG A 347 -3.24 13.52 -3.69
CA ARG A 347 -3.65 14.18 -4.92
C ARG A 347 -3.72 13.21 -6.10
N TYR A 348 -2.70 12.36 -6.23
CA TYR A 348 -2.63 11.37 -7.29
C TYR A 348 -3.72 10.29 -7.17
N ALA A 349 -4.02 9.85 -5.95
CA ALA A 349 -5.12 8.94 -5.70
C ALA A 349 -6.47 9.57 -6.08
N ASP A 350 -6.70 10.84 -5.74
CA ASP A 350 -7.92 11.57 -6.09
C ASP A 350 -8.04 11.75 -7.62
N PHE A 351 -6.94 12.12 -8.29
CA PHE A 351 -6.87 12.21 -9.75
C PHE A 351 -7.27 10.88 -10.43
N LEU A 352 -6.72 9.75 -9.98
CA LEU A 352 -7.06 8.44 -10.54
C LEU A 352 -8.50 8.02 -10.24
N ILE A 353 -9.02 8.31 -9.04
CA ILE A 353 -10.43 8.03 -8.68
C ILE A 353 -11.38 8.82 -9.58
N GLU A 354 -11.09 10.09 -9.84
CA GLU A 354 -11.87 10.90 -10.77
C GLU A 354 -11.78 10.33 -12.19
N THR A 355 -10.59 9.97 -12.66
CA THR A 355 -10.38 9.30 -13.96
C THR A 355 -11.20 8.01 -14.07
N PHE A 356 -11.22 7.18 -13.03
CA PHE A 356 -12.02 5.94 -13.03
C PHE A 356 -13.52 6.20 -13.15
N LYS A 357 -14.01 7.26 -12.50
CA LYS A 357 -15.43 7.67 -12.61
C LYS A 357 -15.77 8.22 -13.98
N GLU A 358 -14.94 9.13 -14.51
CA GLU A 358 -15.16 9.76 -15.83
C GLU A 358 -15.16 8.74 -16.98
N LEU A 359 -14.32 7.70 -16.86
CA LEU A 359 -14.16 6.66 -17.88
C LEU A 359 -14.99 5.40 -17.60
N ASP A 360 -15.76 5.34 -16.52
CA ASP A 360 -16.56 4.19 -16.06
C ASP A 360 -15.74 2.88 -16.00
N LEU A 361 -14.51 2.95 -15.42
CA LEU A 361 -13.56 1.84 -15.41
C LEU A 361 -13.83 0.83 -14.30
N ILE A 362 -14.42 1.25 -13.20
CA ILE A 362 -14.69 0.43 -12.02
C ILE A 362 -16.17 0.58 -11.68
N LYS A 363 -16.94 -0.48 -11.94
CA LYS A 363 -18.35 -0.53 -11.53
C LYS A 363 -18.40 -0.67 -10.01
N GLN A 364 -18.97 0.30 -9.33
CA GLN A 364 -19.39 0.14 -7.95
C GLN A 364 -20.71 -0.61 -8.00
N ASP A 365 -20.78 -1.76 -7.31
CA ASP A 365 -22.07 -2.42 -7.09
C ASP A 365 -22.96 -1.45 -6.30
N GLU A 366 -24.15 -1.12 -6.85
CA GLU A 366 -25.14 -0.25 -6.23
C GLU A 366 -25.75 -0.86 -4.97
#